data_1cae53db6953e4c4b5afbbeb91e8521b
#
_entry.id   1cae53db6953e4c4b5afbbeb91e8521b
#
_cell.length_a   1.000
_cell.length_b   1.000
_cell.length_c   1.000
_cell.angle_alpha   90.00
_cell.angle_beta   90.00
_cell.angle_gamma   90.00
#
_symmetry.space_group_name_H-M   'P 1'
#
loop_
_entity.id
_entity.type
_entity.pdbx_description
1 polymer ?
#
loop_
_entity_poly.entity_id
_entity_poly.type
_entity_poly.pdbx_seq_one_letter_code
_entity_poly.pdbx_strand_id
1 'polypeptide(L)'
;VTKNDIFELLEGCGIKHNDKVTIHCSLRAVGEIENGADGLIDGFCQYLTDGLFIVPTHTWANVDKEHPHYDVRNTEPCIGALAKVAAFRSDGVRSLHPTHSVTVFGKGAADYVKGEENAASPAPMGSCISRLYEENGKVLLVGVGHERNTYLHAVDERLDIPDRLNPEAFQITIKDYDGNEITSPPFHTHFTAASDTCVSDYYPNYKKAFEYARAVTYRSEEHTSELQSRVSIS
;
A
#
# COMPACT_ATOMS: atom_id res chain seq x y z
N VAL A 1 -17.59 -0.67 -13.72
CA VAL A 1 -16.96 0.59 -13.28
C VAL A 1 -16.15 1.15 -14.43
N THR A 2 -16.50 2.33 -14.86
CA THR A 2 -15.84 3.09 -15.94
C THR A 2 -14.81 4.06 -15.36
N LYS A 3 -14.03 4.69 -16.23
CA LYS A 3 -13.13 5.77 -15.84
C LYS A 3 -13.88 6.96 -15.19
N ASN A 4 -15.06 7.29 -15.69
CA ASN A 4 -15.85 8.38 -15.12
C ASN A 4 -16.32 8.06 -13.70
N ASP A 5 -16.71 6.81 -13.43
CA ASP A 5 -17.10 6.38 -12.08
C ASP A 5 -15.91 6.51 -11.10
N ILE A 6 -14.67 6.22 -11.57
CA ILE A 6 -13.46 6.42 -10.77
C ILE A 6 -13.26 7.91 -10.45
N PHE A 7 -13.45 8.79 -11.42
CA PHE A 7 -13.30 10.25 -11.24
C PHE A 7 -14.32 10.78 -10.24
N GLU A 8 -15.60 10.40 -10.40
CA GLU A 8 -16.68 10.78 -9.48
C GLU A 8 -16.42 10.27 -8.05
N LEU A 9 -15.87 9.05 -7.93
CA LEU A 9 -15.46 8.51 -6.64
C LEU A 9 -14.38 9.38 -5.97
N LEU A 10 -13.31 9.70 -6.72
CA LEU A 10 -12.18 10.46 -6.20
C LEU A 10 -12.59 11.88 -5.81
N GLU A 11 -13.35 12.56 -6.66
CA GLU A 11 -13.92 13.88 -6.36
C GLU A 11 -14.83 13.86 -5.13
N GLY A 12 -15.71 12.86 -5.07
CA GLY A 12 -16.60 12.69 -3.95
C GLY A 12 -15.90 12.35 -2.63
N CYS A 13 -14.72 11.77 -2.67
CA CYS A 13 -13.84 11.57 -1.51
C CYS A 13 -13.00 12.81 -1.19
N GLY A 14 -13.11 13.90 -1.98
CA GLY A 14 -12.32 15.11 -1.79
C GLY A 14 -10.86 14.96 -2.18
N ILE A 15 -10.53 13.96 -2.98
CA ILE A 15 -9.18 13.76 -3.53
C ILE A 15 -8.90 14.83 -4.59
N LYS A 16 -7.74 15.43 -4.53
CA LYS A 16 -7.27 16.44 -5.48
C LYS A 16 -6.29 15.85 -6.48
N HIS A 17 -6.18 16.49 -7.65
CA HIS A 17 -5.27 16.03 -8.73
C HIS A 17 -3.78 15.96 -8.32
N ASN A 18 -3.39 16.66 -7.27
CA ASN A 18 -2.02 16.70 -6.74
C ASN A 18 -1.83 15.90 -5.44
N ASP A 19 -2.85 15.15 -5.00
CA ASP A 19 -2.74 14.29 -3.81
C ASP A 19 -1.86 13.08 -4.08
N LYS A 20 -1.25 12.57 -3.02
CA LYS A 20 -0.61 11.26 -2.97
C LYS A 20 -1.59 10.27 -2.38
N VAL A 21 -2.00 9.31 -3.18
CA VAL A 21 -3.08 8.39 -2.83
C VAL A 21 -2.59 6.96 -2.85
N THR A 22 -2.65 6.29 -1.71
CA THR A 22 -2.49 4.84 -1.65
C THR A 22 -3.84 4.14 -1.63
N ILE A 23 -3.92 2.97 -2.26
CA ILE A 23 -5.15 2.19 -2.34
C ILE A 23 -4.97 0.79 -1.76
N HIS A 24 -5.93 0.36 -0.96
CA HIS A 24 -6.15 -1.06 -0.67
C HIS A 24 -7.51 -1.44 -1.28
N CYS A 25 -7.49 -2.36 -2.23
CA CYS A 25 -8.66 -2.65 -3.05
C CYS A 25 -8.90 -4.14 -3.19
N SER A 26 -10.15 -4.54 -3.03
CA SER A 26 -10.64 -5.82 -3.48
C SER A 26 -11.34 -5.66 -4.83
N LEU A 27 -10.66 -5.98 -5.94
CA LEU A 27 -11.28 -5.92 -7.27
C LEU A 27 -12.56 -6.74 -7.35
N ARG A 28 -12.62 -7.85 -6.59
CA ARG A 28 -13.83 -8.68 -6.53
C ARG A 28 -15.01 -7.93 -5.89
N ALA A 29 -14.76 -7.11 -4.88
CA ALA A 29 -15.79 -6.31 -4.23
C ALA A 29 -16.19 -5.07 -5.03
N VAL A 30 -15.29 -4.59 -5.89
CA VAL A 30 -15.59 -3.49 -6.84
C VAL A 30 -16.47 -3.98 -7.99
N GLY A 31 -16.40 -5.27 -8.32
CA GLY A 31 -17.15 -5.85 -9.44
C GLY A 31 -16.44 -5.66 -10.78
N GLU A 32 -17.20 -5.57 -11.86
CA GLU A 32 -16.65 -5.46 -13.21
C GLU A 32 -16.11 -4.06 -13.48
N ILE A 33 -14.82 -3.99 -13.81
CA ILE A 33 -14.11 -2.75 -14.15
C ILE A 33 -13.74 -2.80 -15.63
N GLU A 34 -14.00 -1.73 -16.36
CA GLU A 34 -13.55 -1.58 -17.73
C GLU A 34 -12.02 -1.71 -17.81
N ASN A 35 -11.52 -2.63 -18.62
CA ASN A 35 -10.12 -3.04 -18.69
C ASN A 35 -9.53 -3.60 -17.37
N GLY A 36 -10.36 -4.02 -16.42
CA GLY A 36 -9.93 -4.67 -15.19
C GLY A 36 -8.99 -3.85 -14.32
N ALA A 37 -7.93 -4.50 -13.79
CA ALA A 37 -6.96 -3.82 -12.93
C ALA A 37 -6.19 -2.70 -13.64
N ASP A 38 -5.87 -2.87 -14.92
CA ASP A 38 -5.22 -1.83 -15.74
C ASP A 38 -6.11 -0.61 -15.87
N GLY A 39 -7.40 -0.79 -16.14
CA GLY A 39 -8.36 0.32 -16.25
C GLY A 39 -8.51 1.10 -14.94
N LEU A 40 -8.46 0.40 -13.79
CA LEU A 40 -8.44 1.07 -12.49
C LEU A 40 -7.18 1.93 -12.32
N ILE A 41 -6.00 1.36 -12.60
CA ILE A 41 -4.73 2.08 -12.50
C ILE A 41 -4.72 3.29 -13.42
N ASP A 42 -5.14 3.10 -14.69
CA ASP A 42 -5.21 4.18 -15.68
C ASP A 42 -6.15 5.30 -15.25
N GLY A 43 -7.31 4.97 -14.67
CA GLY A 43 -8.25 5.95 -14.14
C GLY A 43 -7.63 6.80 -13.03
N PHE A 44 -6.96 6.18 -12.06
CA PHE A 44 -6.26 6.91 -11.00
C PHE A 44 -5.13 7.78 -11.54
N CYS A 45 -4.30 7.23 -12.43
CA CYS A 45 -3.18 7.97 -13.03
C CYS A 45 -3.65 9.17 -13.85
N GLN A 46 -4.76 9.05 -14.58
CA GLN A 46 -5.34 10.13 -15.35
C GLN A 46 -5.98 11.21 -14.47
N TYR A 47 -6.50 10.83 -13.31
CA TYR A 47 -7.04 11.79 -12.35
C TYR A 47 -5.94 12.55 -11.59
N LEU A 48 -4.92 11.83 -11.13
CA LEU A 48 -3.83 12.37 -10.31
C LEU A 48 -2.71 12.98 -11.18
N THR A 49 -3.05 13.97 -12.01
CA THR A 49 -2.13 14.57 -13.02
C THR A 49 -0.85 15.15 -12.44
N ASP A 50 -0.91 15.68 -11.23
CA ASP A 50 0.22 16.29 -10.50
C ASP A 50 0.50 15.58 -9.16
N GLY A 51 -0.20 14.48 -8.92
CA GLY A 51 -0.12 13.66 -7.73
C GLY A 51 0.63 12.36 -7.94
N LEU A 52 0.50 11.46 -6.97
CA LEU A 52 1.04 10.10 -7.03
C LEU A 52 -0.05 9.08 -6.72
N PHE A 53 -0.13 8.05 -7.53
CA PHE A 53 -0.91 6.85 -7.23
C PHE A 53 0.00 5.76 -6.71
N ILE A 54 -0.29 5.22 -5.54
CA ILE A 54 0.56 4.28 -4.81
C ILE A 54 -0.22 2.99 -4.60
N VAL A 55 0.28 1.91 -5.18
CA VAL A 55 -0.32 0.57 -5.04
C VAL A 55 0.61 -0.31 -4.22
N PRO A 56 0.19 -0.81 -3.05
CA PRO A 56 0.94 -1.82 -2.32
C PRO A 56 1.19 -3.07 -3.16
N THR A 57 2.45 -3.53 -3.21
CA THR A 57 2.89 -4.70 -3.98
C THR A 57 3.71 -5.65 -3.11
N HIS A 58 3.19 -5.89 -1.90
CA HIS A 58 3.89 -6.62 -0.83
C HIS A 58 4.27 -8.04 -1.21
N THR A 59 5.40 -8.49 -0.67
CA THR A 59 6.04 -9.78 -0.96
C THR A 59 6.36 -10.60 0.30
N TRP A 60 5.85 -10.18 1.45
CA TRP A 60 6.17 -10.75 2.76
C TRP A 60 5.91 -12.27 2.90
N ALA A 61 5.07 -12.86 2.06
CA ALA A 61 4.85 -14.31 2.02
C ALA A 61 5.82 -15.06 1.08
N ASN A 62 6.58 -14.33 0.26
CA ASN A 62 7.51 -14.87 -0.73
C ASN A 62 8.96 -14.52 -0.41
N VAL A 63 9.16 -13.57 0.51
CA VAL A 63 10.48 -13.10 0.97
C VAL A 63 10.49 -13.20 2.50
N ASP A 64 11.17 -14.19 2.99
CA ASP A 64 11.25 -14.55 4.40
C ASP A 64 12.66 -15.04 4.78
N LYS A 65 12.83 -15.55 5.98
CA LYS A 65 14.11 -16.07 6.48
C LYS A 65 14.63 -17.29 5.68
N GLU A 66 13.73 -18.08 5.10
CA GLU A 66 14.06 -19.26 4.30
C GLU A 66 14.32 -18.90 2.84
N HIS A 67 13.65 -17.84 2.37
CA HIS A 67 13.76 -17.32 1.00
C HIS A 67 14.14 -15.84 1.02
N PRO A 68 15.35 -15.46 1.47
CA PRO A 68 15.74 -14.08 1.71
C PRO A 68 16.18 -13.35 0.44
N HIS A 69 15.40 -13.46 -0.64
CA HIS A 69 15.71 -12.85 -1.94
C HIS A 69 14.52 -12.09 -2.50
N TYR A 70 14.73 -10.82 -2.79
CA TYR A 70 13.78 -9.96 -3.48
C TYR A 70 14.37 -9.47 -4.80
N ASP A 71 13.69 -9.73 -5.89
CA ASP A 71 13.99 -9.21 -7.23
C ASP A 71 12.85 -8.26 -7.63
N VAL A 72 13.17 -6.97 -7.79
CA VAL A 72 12.17 -5.94 -8.09
C VAL A 72 11.40 -6.21 -9.38
N ARG A 73 12.01 -6.90 -10.35
CA ARG A 73 11.39 -7.23 -11.64
C ARG A 73 10.62 -8.54 -11.64
N ASN A 74 10.98 -9.49 -10.76
CA ASN A 74 10.51 -10.87 -10.89
C ASN A 74 9.77 -11.39 -9.64
N THR A 75 9.99 -10.82 -8.44
CA THR A 75 9.28 -11.29 -7.24
C THR A 75 7.80 -10.90 -7.33
N GLU A 76 6.92 -11.90 -7.42
CA GLU A 76 5.47 -11.66 -7.43
C GLU A 76 4.97 -11.10 -6.09
N PRO A 77 4.03 -10.14 -6.11
CA PRO A 77 3.29 -9.76 -4.90
C PRO A 77 2.45 -10.93 -4.36
N CYS A 78 2.42 -11.04 -3.04
CA CYS A 78 1.60 -12.04 -2.34
C CYS A 78 0.18 -11.55 -2.01
N ILE A 79 -0.15 -10.30 -2.36
CA ILE A 79 -1.44 -9.67 -2.09
C ILE A 79 -2.18 -9.39 -3.40
N GLY A 80 -3.46 -9.63 -3.43
CA GLY A 80 -4.47 -9.25 -4.43
C GLY A 80 -4.08 -9.10 -5.92
N ALA A 81 -5.07 -9.11 -6.78
CA ALA A 81 -4.84 -9.03 -8.23
C ALA A 81 -4.35 -7.65 -8.69
N LEU A 82 -4.82 -6.56 -8.04
CA LEU A 82 -4.35 -5.21 -8.36
C LEU A 82 -2.84 -5.06 -8.15
N ALA A 83 -2.33 -5.60 -7.05
CA ALA A 83 -0.91 -5.59 -6.73
C ALA A 83 -0.06 -6.33 -7.78
N LYS A 84 -0.55 -7.50 -8.23
CA LYS A 84 0.14 -8.29 -9.26
C LYS A 84 0.26 -7.54 -10.59
N VAL A 85 -0.79 -6.86 -11.01
CA VAL A 85 -0.76 -6.04 -12.22
C VAL A 85 0.15 -4.83 -12.02
N ALA A 86 -0.03 -4.08 -10.95
CA ALA A 86 0.75 -2.86 -10.67
C ALA A 86 2.26 -3.12 -10.59
N ALA A 87 2.68 -4.26 -10.01
CA ALA A 87 4.10 -4.58 -9.79
C ALA A 87 4.91 -4.68 -11.10
N PHE A 88 4.25 -5.04 -12.20
CA PHE A 88 4.91 -5.31 -13.48
C PHE A 88 4.55 -4.33 -14.59
N ARG A 89 3.82 -3.29 -14.28
CA ARG A 89 3.55 -2.21 -15.25
C ARG A 89 4.80 -1.37 -15.50
N SER A 90 5.06 -1.11 -16.78
CA SER A 90 6.26 -0.37 -17.23
C SER A 90 6.19 1.14 -16.96
N ASP A 91 5.00 1.69 -16.69
CA ASP A 91 4.77 3.10 -16.37
C ASP A 91 4.78 3.40 -14.88
N GLY A 92 4.92 2.36 -14.04
CA GLY A 92 5.10 2.47 -12.59
C GLY A 92 6.55 2.23 -12.16
N VAL A 93 6.91 2.75 -11.00
CA VAL A 93 8.20 2.49 -10.36
C VAL A 93 7.95 1.70 -9.07
N ARG A 94 8.39 0.45 -9.05
CA ARG A 94 8.29 -0.40 -7.87
C ARG A 94 9.44 -0.14 -6.91
N SER A 95 9.15 -0.01 -5.63
CA SER A 95 10.16 0.25 -4.62
C SER A 95 11.04 -0.98 -4.33
N LEU A 96 12.26 -0.74 -3.84
CA LEU A 96 13.21 -1.78 -3.44
C LEU A 96 12.98 -2.29 -2.01
N HIS A 97 11.86 -1.93 -1.37
CA HIS A 97 11.48 -2.48 -0.08
C HIS A 97 11.24 -3.99 -0.19
N PRO A 98 12.02 -4.85 0.50
CA PRO A 98 12.07 -6.27 0.17
C PRO A 98 10.78 -7.03 0.48
N THR A 99 10.00 -6.58 1.48
CA THR A 99 8.78 -7.28 1.91
C THR A 99 7.50 -6.46 1.74
N HIS A 100 7.59 -5.12 1.87
CA HIS A 100 6.44 -4.21 1.79
C HIS A 100 6.59 -3.20 0.63
N SER A 101 7.09 -3.69 -0.52
CA SER A 101 7.20 -2.86 -1.71
C SER A 101 5.87 -2.23 -2.10
N VAL A 102 5.95 -1.06 -2.71
CA VAL A 102 4.85 -0.38 -3.38
C VAL A 102 5.23 -0.12 -4.83
N THR A 103 4.26 -0.04 -5.72
CA THR A 103 4.47 0.53 -7.07
C THR A 103 3.82 1.91 -7.10
N VAL A 104 4.59 2.89 -7.53
CA VAL A 104 4.20 4.29 -7.56
C VAL A 104 4.09 4.75 -9.00
N PHE A 105 2.98 5.42 -9.32
CA PHE A 105 2.71 6.01 -10.62
C PHE A 105 2.62 7.52 -10.50
N GLY A 106 3.03 8.23 -11.53
CA GLY A 106 2.97 9.68 -11.62
C GLY A 106 4.33 10.36 -11.62
N LYS A 107 4.30 11.68 -11.83
CA LYS A 107 5.52 12.49 -11.89
C LYS A 107 6.18 12.57 -10.51
N GLY A 108 7.42 12.09 -10.40
CA GLY A 108 8.13 12.03 -9.12
C GLY A 108 8.11 10.64 -8.47
N ALA A 109 7.48 9.63 -9.10
CA ALA A 109 7.46 8.26 -8.58
C ALA A 109 8.84 7.71 -8.24
N ALA A 110 9.83 7.94 -9.12
CA ALA A 110 11.20 7.49 -8.91
C ALA A 110 11.87 8.14 -7.68
N ASP A 111 11.56 9.40 -7.40
CA ASP A 111 12.07 10.07 -6.20
C ASP A 111 11.34 9.60 -4.93
N TYR A 112 10.06 9.29 -5.05
CA TYR A 112 9.25 8.82 -3.93
C TYR A 112 9.71 7.46 -3.40
N VAL A 113 10.18 6.55 -4.27
CA VAL A 113 10.62 5.21 -3.87
C VAL A 113 12.09 5.11 -3.46
N LYS A 114 12.85 6.20 -3.50
CA LYS A 114 14.27 6.18 -3.12
C LYS A 114 14.50 5.82 -1.66
N GLY A 115 15.51 4.99 -1.41
CA GLY A 115 15.97 4.63 -0.07
C GLY A 115 15.25 3.42 0.54
N GLU A 116 14.28 2.84 -0.17
CA GLU A 116 13.50 1.69 0.31
C GLU A 116 14.34 0.41 0.49
N GLU A 117 15.47 0.29 -0.19
CA GLU A 117 16.46 -0.77 0.00
C GLU A 117 17.09 -0.76 1.40
N ASN A 118 17.00 0.35 2.11
CA ASN A 118 17.51 0.52 3.47
C ASN A 118 16.46 0.24 4.55
N ALA A 119 15.28 -0.23 4.18
CA ALA A 119 14.25 -0.57 5.15
C ALA A 119 14.69 -1.73 6.06
N ALA A 120 14.60 -1.52 7.37
CA ALA A 120 14.93 -2.53 8.39
C ALA A 120 13.69 -3.18 9.02
N SER A 121 12.50 -2.75 8.62
CA SER A 121 11.19 -3.22 9.12
C SER A 121 10.11 -2.97 8.06
N PRO A 122 8.87 -3.46 8.26
CA PRO A 122 7.78 -3.32 7.29
C PRO A 122 7.39 -1.88 6.91
N ALA A 123 7.45 -0.94 7.86
CA ALA A 123 7.05 0.43 7.61
C ALA A 123 7.89 1.46 8.41
N PRO A 124 9.24 1.41 8.30
CA PRO A 124 10.09 2.30 9.09
C PRO A 124 9.87 3.75 8.70
N MET A 125 10.28 4.65 9.60
CA MET A 125 10.30 6.08 9.32
C MET A 125 11.07 6.37 8.03
N GLY A 126 10.46 7.17 7.13
CA GLY A 126 11.01 7.48 5.82
C GLY A 126 10.69 6.47 4.71
N SER A 127 10.04 5.34 5.01
CA SER A 127 9.53 4.43 3.97
C SER A 127 8.37 5.05 3.18
N CYS A 128 8.08 4.51 2.00
CA CYS A 128 6.96 4.98 1.16
C CYS A 128 5.63 4.98 1.90
N ILE A 129 5.40 4.01 2.77
CA ILE A 129 4.17 3.92 3.57
C ILE A 129 4.16 5.01 4.65
N SER A 130 5.27 5.22 5.36
CA SER A 130 5.34 6.20 6.45
C SER A 130 5.36 7.66 5.95
N ARG A 131 5.91 7.92 4.75
CA ARG A 131 5.93 9.25 4.12
C ARG A 131 4.54 9.81 3.84
N LEU A 132 3.52 8.96 3.75
CA LEU A 132 2.14 9.44 3.59
C LEU A 132 1.73 10.41 4.70
N TYR A 133 2.26 10.24 5.91
CA TYR A 133 2.00 11.18 7.02
C TYR A 133 2.62 12.56 6.77
N GLU A 134 3.92 12.61 6.47
CA GLU A 134 4.65 13.87 6.25
C GLU A 134 4.13 14.62 5.02
N GLU A 135 3.64 13.88 4.04
CA GLU A 135 3.20 14.43 2.76
C GLU A 135 1.69 14.61 2.67
N ASN A 136 0.99 14.46 3.80
CA ASN A 136 -0.46 14.60 3.88
C ASN A 136 -1.20 13.71 2.85
N GLY A 137 -0.65 12.50 2.63
CA GLY A 137 -1.19 11.51 1.70
C GLY A 137 -2.54 10.98 2.14
N LYS A 138 -3.22 10.35 1.22
CA LYS A 138 -4.56 9.77 1.44
C LYS A 138 -4.51 8.26 1.30
N VAL A 139 -5.29 7.57 2.13
CA VAL A 139 -5.46 6.13 2.07
C VAL A 139 -6.90 5.82 1.65
N LEU A 140 -7.07 5.12 0.54
CA LEU A 140 -8.38 4.64 0.10
C LEU A 140 -8.51 3.15 0.39
N LEU A 141 -9.59 2.78 1.06
CA LEU A 141 -10.00 1.40 1.27
C LEU A 141 -11.23 1.12 0.42
N VAL A 142 -11.06 0.35 -0.64
CA VAL A 142 -12.12 0.08 -1.63
C VAL A 142 -12.51 -1.39 -1.56
N GLY A 143 -13.70 -1.67 -1.04
CA GLY A 143 -14.18 -3.03 -0.85
C GLY A 143 -13.41 -3.86 0.18
N VAL A 144 -12.65 -3.20 1.06
CA VAL A 144 -11.90 -3.80 2.18
C VAL A 144 -12.02 -2.93 3.43
N GLY A 145 -11.74 -3.50 4.59
CA GLY A 145 -11.74 -2.78 5.86
C GLY A 145 -10.34 -2.39 6.34
N HIS A 146 -10.27 -1.89 7.58
CA HIS A 146 -9.01 -1.46 8.19
C HIS A 146 -8.03 -2.61 8.41
N GLU A 147 -8.47 -3.87 8.44
CA GLU A 147 -7.60 -5.05 8.48
C GLU A 147 -6.65 -5.14 7.28
N ARG A 148 -6.92 -4.39 6.20
CA ARG A 148 -6.05 -4.28 5.02
C ARG A 148 -5.27 -2.98 4.94
N ASN A 149 -5.43 -2.09 5.92
CA ASN A 149 -4.80 -0.78 5.93
C ASN A 149 -3.33 -0.86 6.41
N THR A 150 -2.42 -1.11 5.49
CA THR A 150 -0.98 -1.21 5.82
C THR A 150 -0.36 0.09 6.32
N TYR A 151 -0.99 1.24 6.11
CA TYR A 151 -0.54 2.50 6.69
C TYR A 151 -0.51 2.45 8.23
N LEU A 152 -1.37 1.65 8.86
CA LEU A 152 -1.40 1.51 10.31
C LEU A 152 -0.14 0.86 10.87
N HIS A 153 0.58 0.06 10.07
CA HIS A 153 1.91 -0.43 10.45
C HIS A 153 2.91 0.72 10.64
N ALA A 154 2.86 1.73 9.77
CA ALA A 154 3.71 2.91 9.93
C ALA A 154 3.33 3.74 11.18
N VAL A 155 2.04 3.77 11.54
CA VAL A 155 1.58 4.40 12.79
C VAL A 155 2.12 3.64 13.99
N ASP A 156 2.02 2.31 13.98
CA ASP A 156 2.52 1.47 15.07
C ASP A 156 4.03 1.62 15.26
N GLU A 157 4.80 1.61 14.16
CA GLU A 157 6.26 1.78 14.23
C GLU A 157 6.65 3.21 14.66
N ARG A 158 5.93 4.23 14.21
CA ARG A 158 6.14 5.62 14.63
C ARG A 158 5.90 5.82 16.12
N LEU A 159 4.91 5.13 16.68
CA LEU A 159 4.56 5.21 18.10
C LEU A 159 5.37 4.23 18.98
N ASP A 160 6.29 3.48 18.37
CA ASP A 160 7.10 2.46 19.04
C ASP A 160 6.25 1.52 19.90
N ILE A 161 5.17 1.02 19.31
CA ILE A 161 4.27 0.09 20.01
C ILE A 161 5.05 -1.18 20.35
N PRO A 162 5.08 -1.60 21.64
CA PRO A 162 5.82 -2.78 22.06
C PRO A 162 5.39 -4.06 21.33
N ASP A 163 6.34 -4.97 21.13
CA ASP A 163 6.11 -6.31 20.57
C ASP A 163 5.50 -6.31 19.17
N ARG A 164 5.73 -5.25 18.37
CA ARG A 164 5.24 -5.15 16.99
C ARG A 164 6.17 -5.81 15.97
N LEU A 165 7.45 -5.84 16.26
CA LEU A 165 8.46 -6.40 15.38
C LEU A 165 9.11 -7.63 16.05
N ASN A 166 9.42 -8.63 15.22
CA ASN A 166 10.13 -9.80 15.67
C ASN A 166 11.54 -9.39 16.15
N PRO A 167 11.98 -9.80 17.35
CA PRO A 167 13.32 -9.49 17.83
C PRO A 167 14.43 -10.13 16.99
N GLU A 168 14.14 -11.26 16.31
CA GLU A 168 15.07 -11.89 15.38
C GLU A 168 15.04 -11.17 14.03
N ALA A 169 16.22 -10.71 13.60
CA ALA A 169 16.40 -10.11 12.29
C ALA A 169 17.15 -11.06 11.34
N PHE A 170 16.95 -10.86 10.04
CA PHE A 170 17.74 -11.53 9.00
C PHE A 170 18.04 -10.55 7.87
N GLN A 171 19.06 -10.85 7.06
CA GLN A 171 19.39 -10.04 5.90
C GLN A 171 18.70 -10.57 4.64
N ILE A 172 18.32 -9.66 3.77
CA ILE A 172 17.66 -9.97 2.50
C ILE A 172 18.54 -9.46 1.37
N THR A 173 18.77 -10.30 0.36
CA THR A 173 19.40 -9.89 -0.89
C THR A 173 18.35 -9.24 -1.79
N ILE A 174 18.55 -7.96 -2.13
CA ILE A 174 17.68 -7.18 -2.98
C ILE A 174 18.35 -7.04 -4.35
N LYS A 175 17.69 -7.49 -5.40
CA LYS A 175 18.14 -7.28 -6.77
C LYS A 175 17.40 -6.09 -7.38
N ASP A 176 18.15 -5.08 -7.76
CA ASP A 176 17.63 -3.82 -8.30
C ASP A 176 17.25 -3.92 -9.80
N TYR A 177 16.83 -2.79 -10.37
CA TYR A 177 16.45 -2.70 -11.78
C TYR A 177 17.62 -2.95 -12.75
N ASP A 178 18.86 -2.71 -12.35
CA ASP A 178 20.06 -2.90 -13.17
C ASP A 178 20.66 -4.30 -12.99
N GLY A 179 20.08 -5.12 -12.09
CA GLY A 179 20.53 -6.46 -11.78
C GLY A 179 21.63 -6.50 -10.71
N ASN A 180 21.93 -5.36 -10.05
CA ASN A 180 22.86 -5.34 -8.93
C ASN A 180 22.22 -5.94 -7.69
N GLU A 181 23.03 -6.63 -6.89
CA GLU A 181 22.61 -7.17 -5.61
C GLU A 181 23.00 -6.23 -4.46
N ILE A 182 22.02 -5.89 -3.64
CA ILE A 182 22.14 -5.05 -2.45
C ILE A 182 21.77 -5.91 -1.26
N THR A 183 22.57 -5.90 -0.21
CA THR A 183 22.21 -6.55 1.06
C THR A 183 21.47 -5.56 1.94
N SER A 184 20.26 -5.93 2.37
CA SER A 184 19.47 -5.10 3.28
C SER A 184 20.18 -4.93 4.64
N PRO A 185 19.83 -3.89 5.42
CA PRO A 185 20.05 -3.93 6.86
C PRO A 185 19.45 -5.19 7.48
N PRO A 186 19.82 -5.57 8.72
CA PRO A 186 19.09 -6.58 9.47
C PRO A 186 17.60 -6.22 9.50
N PHE A 187 16.77 -7.08 8.90
CA PHE A 187 15.35 -6.83 8.69
C PHE A 187 14.50 -7.54 9.74
N HIS A 188 13.67 -6.81 10.44
CA HIS A 188 12.71 -7.30 11.41
C HIS A 188 11.33 -7.45 10.78
N THR A 189 10.76 -8.64 10.79
CA THR A 189 9.38 -8.87 10.34
C THR A 189 8.36 -8.43 11.40
N HIS A 190 7.08 -8.36 11.02
CA HIS A 190 6.03 -8.25 12.02
C HIS A 190 6.10 -9.42 13.00
N PHE A 191 5.94 -9.13 14.28
CA PHE A 191 5.78 -10.15 15.29
C PHE A 191 4.36 -10.73 15.19
N THR A 192 4.26 -12.02 14.96
CA THR A 192 3.03 -12.79 15.12
C THR A 192 3.13 -13.50 16.46
N ALA A 193 2.31 -13.09 17.41
CA ALA A 193 2.20 -13.81 18.69
C ALA A 193 1.82 -15.29 18.44
N ALA A 194 2.09 -16.14 19.40
CA ALA A 194 1.81 -17.59 19.33
C ALA A 194 0.32 -17.96 19.05
N SER A 195 -0.54 -16.98 18.85
CA SER A 195 -1.98 -17.12 18.58
C SER A 195 -2.34 -17.15 17.09
N ASP A 196 -1.39 -17.18 16.16
CA ASP A 196 -1.60 -17.09 14.70
C ASP A 196 -2.44 -15.87 14.24
N THR A 197 -2.70 -14.92 15.13
CA THR A 197 -3.52 -13.74 14.83
C THR A 197 -2.62 -12.62 14.35
N CYS A 198 -2.80 -12.18 13.12
CA CYS A 198 -2.10 -11.01 12.61
C CYS A 198 -2.60 -9.76 13.34
N VAL A 199 -1.69 -8.88 13.71
CA VAL A 199 -2.06 -7.63 14.40
C VAL A 199 -3.01 -6.76 13.58
N SER A 200 -2.95 -6.82 12.25
CA SER A 200 -3.87 -6.13 11.35
C SER A 200 -5.33 -6.56 11.54
N ASP A 201 -5.58 -7.75 12.07
CA ASP A 201 -6.93 -8.23 12.38
C ASP A 201 -7.60 -7.41 13.49
N TYR A 202 -6.80 -6.70 14.30
CA TYR A 202 -7.30 -5.80 15.34
C TYR A 202 -7.53 -4.36 14.87
N TYR A 203 -7.03 -3.96 13.70
CA TYR A 203 -7.20 -2.60 13.18
C TYR A 203 -8.65 -2.14 13.01
N PRO A 204 -9.64 -3.00 12.71
CA PRO A 204 -11.05 -2.61 12.74
C PRO A 204 -11.53 -2.04 14.07
N ASN A 205 -10.88 -2.38 15.19
CA ASN A 205 -11.22 -1.86 16.51
C ASN A 205 -10.96 -0.35 16.63
N TYR A 206 -10.07 0.21 15.81
CA TYR A 206 -9.80 1.66 15.78
C TYR A 206 -10.87 2.47 15.05
N LYS A 207 -11.82 1.82 14.38
CA LYS A 207 -12.87 2.49 13.57
C LYS A 207 -13.54 3.63 14.33
N LYS A 208 -14.01 3.37 15.56
CA LYS A 208 -14.71 4.38 16.37
C LYS A 208 -13.78 5.56 16.72
N ALA A 209 -12.50 5.31 16.98
CA ALA A 209 -11.54 6.35 17.27
C ALA A 209 -11.29 7.22 16.04
N PHE A 210 -11.17 6.62 14.86
CA PHE A 210 -11.01 7.35 13.59
C PHE A 210 -12.24 8.20 13.26
N GLU A 211 -13.44 7.67 13.49
CA GLU A 211 -14.69 8.41 13.30
C GLU A 211 -14.78 9.60 14.27
N TYR A 212 -14.46 9.39 15.53
CA TYR A 212 -14.43 10.45 16.53
C TYR A 212 -13.41 11.55 16.19
N ALA A 213 -12.22 11.15 15.74
CA ALA A 213 -11.17 12.06 15.31
C ALA A 213 -11.47 12.73 13.95
N ARG A 214 -12.55 12.34 13.26
CA ARG A 214 -12.88 12.74 11.88
C ARG A 214 -11.73 12.45 10.90
N ALA A 215 -10.93 11.44 11.22
CA ALA A 215 -9.81 10.99 10.38
C ALA A 215 -10.28 10.14 9.20
N VAL A 216 -11.55 9.74 9.16
CA VAL A 216 -12.11 8.90 8.11
C VAL A 216 -13.41 9.49 7.57
N THR A 217 -13.58 9.40 6.26
CA THR A 217 -14.82 9.73 5.56
C THR A 217 -15.32 8.45 4.90
N TYR A 218 -16.59 8.15 5.07
CA TYR A 218 -17.26 7.02 4.42
C TYR A 218 -18.11 7.53 3.27
N ARG A 219 -18.02 6.84 2.14
CA ARG A 219 -18.96 7.02 1.04
C ARG A 219 -19.64 5.69 0.74
N SER A 220 -20.95 5.65 0.77
CA SER A 220 -21.75 4.55 0.23
C SER A 220 -22.53 5.08 -0.96
N GLU A 221 -22.48 4.39 -2.07
CA GLU A 221 -23.36 4.69 -3.20
C GLU A 221 -24.64 3.87 -3.07
N GLU A 222 -25.77 4.57 -2.93
CA GLU A 222 -27.09 3.92 -2.86
C GLU A 222 -27.59 3.43 -4.23
N HIS A 223 -26.88 3.70 -5.34
CA HIS A 223 -27.36 3.50 -6.70
C HIS A 223 -26.48 2.67 -7.64
N THR A 224 -25.29 2.27 -7.24
CA THR A 224 -24.51 1.25 -7.97
C THR A 224 -24.12 0.15 -7.00
N SER A 225 -24.58 -1.06 -7.29
CA SER A 225 -24.22 -2.22 -6.51
C SER A 225 -22.69 -2.29 -6.34
N GLU A 226 -22.22 -2.18 -5.09
CA GLU A 226 -20.95 -2.70 -4.60
C GLU A 226 -19.71 -1.82 -4.53
N LEU A 227 -19.68 -0.56 -4.91
CA LEU A 227 -18.57 0.33 -4.54
C LEU A 227 -18.71 0.82 -3.10
N GLN A 228 -18.46 -0.05 -2.13
CA GLN A 228 -18.23 0.35 -0.75
C GLN A 228 -16.82 0.91 -0.63
N SER A 229 -16.64 2.15 -1.04
CA SER A 229 -15.38 2.87 -0.85
C SER A 229 -15.36 3.51 0.52
N ARG A 230 -14.27 3.34 1.24
CA ARG A 230 -14.12 3.93 2.56
C ARG A 230 -12.69 4.32 2.81
N VAL A 231 -12.54 5.55 3.27
CA VAL A 231 -11.47 6.09 4.10
C VAL A 231 -10.45 6.93 3.39
N SER A 232 -10.56 8.23 3.60
CA SER A 232 -9.41 9.14 3.54
C SER A 232 -8.94 9.37 4.97
N ILE A 233 -7.70 9.07 5.28
CA ILE A 233 -7.05 9.51 6.53
C ILE A 233 -6.35 10.81 6.19
N SER A 234 -6.78 11.90 6.81
CA SER A 234 -6.13 13.21 6.74
C SER A 234 -5.43 13.51 8.06
#